data_65219cb966a6fdf71cdc9eaf63c36e1e
#
_entry.id   65219cb966a6fdf71cdc9eaf63c36e1e
#
_cell.length_a   1.000
_cell.length_b   1.000
_cell.length_c   1.000
_cell.angle_alpha   90.00
_cell.angle_beta   90.00
_cell.angle_gamma   90.00
#
_symmetry.space_group_name_H-M   'P 1'
#
loop_
_entity.id
_entity.type
_entity.pdbx_description
1 polymer ?
#
loop_
_entity_poly.entity_id
_entity_poly.type
_entity_poly.pdbx_seq_one_letter_code
_entity_poly.pdbx_strand_id
1 'polypeptide(L)'
;MKHNFVSLLLCSLLFTGVTKAQDNIKMIVGTYTNGSSKGIYSFNINQTNGDVEPIDTFAVTNPSYLTLSLDGSVIYAVSETNDENAALWSIGFDTELGKMTPLNNRLTKGKDPCYVSTNGNLVLTANYSSGSMSVFPLNDDGSLQPLSQLFSGSEKGVDSQRQQEAHVHCADFTPDGEGVLATDFTGDALLRYAFVNETKLREVGKVAQLTPKSGPRHFVFSPDSRFVYVMSELSGAVSVYSYYKGKLTKKQELVADKSGARGGADVRLTPNGKFLYVSHRLKNDGITIYRVNTTNGLLTEVGFQETDSHPRSLNITPNGKLLLCACKDGKGIQVFKINANTGLLTNLNKTIEMDKATCVQFYPSIEVPDTGTGMFKVIEKTIEVAP
;
A
#
# COMPACT_ATOMS: atom_id res chain seq x y z
N MET A 1 -46.10 -60.60 -0.74
CA MET A 1 -44.88 -59.96 -0.15
C MET A 1 -44.88 -58.50 -0.59
N LYS A 2 -45.18 -57.57 0.34
CA LYS A 2 -45.16 -56.13 0.06
C LYS A 2 -43.87 -55.59 0.60
N HIS A 3 -42.99 -55.01 -0.26
CA HIS A 3 -41.77 -54.32 0.15
C HIS A 3 -42.06 -52.85 0.36
N ASN A 4 -41.91 -52.41 1.60
CA ASN A 4 -41.95 -50.98 1.97
C ASN A 4 -40.54 -50.38 1.74
N PHE A 5 -40.43 -49.41 0.82
CA PHE A 5 -39.28 -48.56 0.70
C PHE A 5 -39.44 -47.37 1.66
N VAL A 6 -38.57 -47.31 2.68
CA VAL A 6 -38.46 -46.14 3.54
C VAL A 6 -37.40 -45.22 2.88
N SER A 7 -37.85 -44.08 2.39
CA SER A 7 -36.98 -43.04 1.82
C SER A 7 -36.44 -42.17 2.98
N LEU A 8 -35.15 -42.30 3.26
CA LEU A 8 -34.44 -41.46 4.25
C LEU A 8 -34.09 -40.12 3.58
N LEU A 9 -34.81 -39.06 3.96
CA LEU A 9 -34.54 -37.70 3.53
C LEU A 9 -33.37 -37.14 4.38
N LEU A 10 -32.15 -37.10 3.80
CA LEU A 10 -30.99 -36.48 4.44
C LEU A 10 -31.07 -34.96 4.27
N CYS A 11 -31.51 -34.26 5.33
CA CYS A 11 -31.49 -32.80 5.37
C CYS A 11 -30.08 -32.33 5.66
N SER A 12 -29.33 -31.93 4.62
CA SER A 12 -28.05 -31.27 4.77
C SER A 12 -28.27 -29.83 5.25
N LEU A 13 -28.08 -29.59 6.54
CA LEU A 13 -27.98 -28.27 7.13
C LEU A 13 -26.67 -27.63 6.64
N LEU A 14 -26.75 -26.79 5.61
CA LEU A 14 -25.70 -25.85 5.26
C LEU A 14 -25.59 -24.81 6.37
N PHE A 15 -24.66 -25.02 7.30
CA PHE A 15 -24.20 -23.97 8.20
C PHE A 15 -23.42 -22.95 7.35
N THR A 16 -24.08 -21.89 6.90
CA THR A 16 -23.40 -20.66 6.48
C THR A 16 -22.88 -19.99 7.75
N GLY A 17 -21.69 -20.37 8.15
CA GLY A 17 -20.96 -19.67 9.19
C GLY A 17 -20.65 -18.26 8.69
N VAL A 18 -21.44 -17.28 9.10
CA VAL A 18 -21.06 -15.88 9.02
C VAL A 18 -19.89 -15.72 9.99
N THR A 19 -18.65 -15.78 9.49
CA THR A 19 -17.47 -15.42 10.26
C THR A 19 -17.64 -13.97 10.67
N LYS A 20 -17.90 -13.74 11.95
CA LYS A 20 -17.96 -12.39 12.52
C LYS A 20 -16.55 -11.80 12.33
N ALA A 21 -16.44 -10.74 11.54
CA ALA A 21 -15.17 -10.08 11.33
C ALA A 21 -14.52 -9.80 12.69
N GLN A 22 -13.26 -10.21 12.87
CA GLN A 22 -12.55 -10.04 14.13
C GLN A 22 -12.42 -8.55 14.40
N ASP A 23 -12.91 -8.06 15.55
CA ASP A 23 -12.88 -6.64 15.90
C ASP A 23 -11.43 -6.15 16.13
N ASN A 24 -10.56 -7.01 16.69
CA ASN A 24 -9.14 -6.70 16.91
C ASN A 24 -8.26 -7.34 15.84
N ILE A 25 -7.42 -6.55 15.22
CA ILE A 25 -6.45 -6.94 14.20
C ILE A 25 -5.06 -6.41 14.56
N LYS A 26 -4.02 -6.88 13.87
CA LYS A 26 -2.68 -6.34 14.01
C LYS A 26 -2.51 -5.09 13.16
N MET A 27 -1.85 -4.09 13.72
CA MET A 27 -1.41 -2.89 13.01
C MET A 27 0.11 -2.79 13.11
N ILE A 28 0.78 -2.56 11.98
CA ILE A 28 2.23 -2.40 11.90
C ILE A 28 2.51 -0.97 11.40
N VAL A 29 3.42 -0.29 12.08
CA VAL A 29 3.74 1.12 11.79
C VAL A 29 5.22 1.28 11.51
N GLY A 30 5.54 1.91 10.37
CA GLY A 30 6.87 2.36 10.01
C GLY A 30 7.06 3.85 10.35
N THR A 31 8.30 4.22 10.68
CA THR A 31 8.64 5.59 11.12
C THR A 31 9.95 6.06 10.49
N TYR A 32 10.24 7.38 10.54
CA TYR A 32 11.63 7.83 10.56
C TYR A 32 12.18 7.79 11.97
N THR A 33 13.50 7.59 12.11
CA THR A 33 14.19 7.42 13.39
C THR A 33 15.11 8.59 13.73
N ASN A 34 14.96 9.70 13.02
CA ASN A 34 15.70 10.94 13.30
C ASN A 34 15.07 11.80 14.43
N GLY A 35 14.21 11.21 15.21
CA GLY A 35 13.57 11.75 16.41
C GLY A 35 13.58 10.73 17.53
N SER A 36 12.46 10.59 18.25
CA SER A 36 12.32 9.66 19.39
C SER A 36 11.91 8.24 18.97
N SER A 37 11.39 8.04 17.77
CA SER A 37 11.01 6.73 17.26
C SER A 37 12.22 5.81 17.04
N LYS A 38 12.02 4.49 17.24
CA LYS A 38 13.08 3.47 17.22
C LYS A 38 13.10 2.57 15.98
N GLY A 39 12.02 2.61 15.18
CA GLY A 39 11.91 1.72 14.03
C GLY A 39 10.47 1.33 13.70
N ILE A 40 10.20 0.04 13.65
CA ILE A 40 8.87 -0.53 13.37
C ILE A 40 8.17 -0.85 14.68
N TYR A 41 6.87 -0.60 14.73
CA TYR A 41 6.02 -0.89 15.88
C TYR A 41 4.86 -1.77 15.48
N SER A 42 4.48 -2.71 16.34
CA SER A 42 3.26 -3.50 16.20
C SER A 42 2.27 -3.24 17.32
N PHE A 43 0.99 -3.29 16.99
CA PHE A 43 -0.12 -3.04 17.89
C PHE A 43 -1.26 -4.02 17.64
N ASN A 44 -2.08 -4.30 18.67
CA ASN A 44 -3.48 -4.66 18.45
C ASN A 44 -4.27 -3.37 18.21
N ILE A 45 -5.18 -3.38 17.24
CA ILE A 45 -6.12 -2.29 17.01
C ILE A 45 -7.54 -2.83 16.90
N ASN A 46 -8.47 -2.19 17.61
CA ASN A 46 -9.89 -2.43 17.40
C ASN A 46 -10.35 -1.64 16.16
N GLN A 47 -10.64 -2.34 15.07
CA GLN A 47 -10.99 -1.74 13.78
C GLN A 47 -12.42 -1.13 13.74
N THR A 48 -13.14 -1.09 14.87
CA THR A 48 -14.45 -0.47 14.99
C THR A 48 -14.39 0.87 15.73
N ASN A 49 -13.60 0.94 16.80
CA ASN A 49 -13.52 2.13 17.65
C ASN A 49 -12.13 2.80 17.66
N GLY A 50 -11.09 2.15 17.10
CA GLY A 50 -9.73 2.68 16.99
C GLY A 50 -8.89 2.61 18.27
N ASP A 51 -9.31 1.82 19.28
CA ASP A 51 -8.48 1.57 20.47
C ASP A 51 -7.28 0.71 20.09
N VAL A 52 -6.11 1.03 20.65
CA VAL A 52 -4.84 0.36 20.35
C VAL A 52 -4.15 -0.12 21.61
N GLU A 53 -3.45 -1.24 21.50
CA GLU A 53 -2.56 -1.78 22.54
C GLU A 53 -1.19 -2.07 21.89
N PRO A 54 -0.08 -1.49 22.41
CA PRO A 54 1.25 -1.75 21.88
C PRO A 54 1.68 -3.20 22.17
N ILE A 55 2.38 -3.82 21.21
CA ILE A 55 2.85 -5.19 21.34
C ILE A 55 4.37 -5.28 21.30
N ASP A 56 4.99 -4.71 20.25
CA ASP A 56 6.42 -4.89 19.99
C ASP A 56 7.05 -3.70 19.28
N THR A 57 8.38 -3.63 19.36
CA THR A 57 9.19 -2.66 18.65
C THR A 57 10.40 -3.34 18.06
N PHE A 58 10.62 -3.17 16.76
CA PHE A 58 11.78 -3.68 16.05
C PHE A 58 12.68 -2.51 15.61
N ALA A 59 13.92 -2.51 16.10
CA ALA A 59 14.87 -1.45 15.82
C ALA A 59 15.46 -1.58 14.41
N VAL A 60 15.19 -0.57 13.57
CA VAL A 60 15.75 -0.43 12.23
C VAL A 60 15.75 1.06 11.87
N THR A 61 16.76 1.50 11.11
CA THR A 61 16.90 2.91 10.72
C THR A 61 15.87 3.27 9.65
N ASN A 62 15.08 4.30 9.91
CA ASN A 62 14.14 4.90 8.96
C ASN A 62 13.29 3.88 8.17
N PRO A 63 12.54 2.97 8.80
CA PRO A 63 11.61 2.10 8.08
C PRO A 63 10.38 2.91 7.63
N SER A 64 10.60 3.81 6.70
CA SER A 64 9.60 4.82 6.28
C SER A 64 8.44 4.22 5.50
N TYR A 65 8.63 3.05 4.91
CA TYR A 65 7.59 2.28 4.24
C TYR A 65 7.79 0.78 4.46
N LEU A 66 6.68 0.06 4.59
CA LEU A 66 6.68 -1.39 4.79
C LEU A 66 5.44 -2.03 4.17
N THR A 67 5.54 -3.34 3.89
CA THR A 67 4.44 -4.18 3.43
C THR A 67 4.51 -5.54 4.12
N LEU A 68 3.44 -6.32 4.05
CA LEU A 68 3.39 -7.70 4.55
C LEU A 68 3.47 -8.70 3.40
N SER A 69 3.99 -9.88 3.66
CA SER A 69 3.81 -11.05 2.78
C SER A 69 2.31 -11.37 2.63
N LEU A 70 1.95 -12.13 1.61
CA LEU A 70 0.55 -12.46 1.32
C LEU A 70 -0.15 -13.20 2.49
N ASP A 71 0.60 -14.03 3.21
CA ASP A 71 0.13 -14.76 4.40
C ASP A 71 0.32 -13.96 5.71
N GLY A 72 0.93 -12.78 5.62
CA GLY A 72 1.19 -11.90 6.75
C GLY A 72 2.35 -12.32 7.65
N SER A 73 3.01 -13.45 7.38
CA SER A 73 4.07 -14.00 8.26
C SER A 73 5.41 -13.25 8.17
N VAL A 74 5.58 -12.37 7.18
CA VAL A 74 6.80 -11.59 6.97
C VAL A 74 6.47 -10.12 6.71
N ILE A 75 7.19 -9.22 7.36
CA ILE A 75 7.22 -7.79 7.08
C ILE A 75 8.43 -7.50 6.20
N TYR A 76 8.23 -6.83 5.07
CA TYR A 76 9.28 -6.22 4.27
C TYR A 76 9.30 -4.73 4.52
N ALA A 77 10.44 -4.20 4.97
CA ALA A 77 10.58 -2.79 5.33
C ALA A 77 11.84 -2.19 4.71
N VAL A 78 11.72 -0.99 4.16
CA VAL A 78 12.88 -0.24 3.72
C VAL A 78 13.66 0.29 4.92
N SER A 79 14.97 0.52 4.74
CA SER A 79 15.81 1.39 5.56
C SER A 79 16.19 2.57 4.69
N GLU A 80 15.39 3.67 4.78
CA GLU A 80 15.49 4.83 3.90
C GLU A 80 16.66 5.72 4.33
N THR A 81 17.81 5.49 3.71
CA THR A 81 19.01 6.31 3.89
C THR A 81 19.56 6.77 2.53
N ASN A 82 20.15 7.97 2.50
CA ASN A 82 20.74 8.58 1.29
C ASN A 82 22.22 8.22 1.14
N ASP A 83 22.54 6.95 1.37
CA ASP A 83 23.93 6.44 1.30
C ASP A 83 23.95 4.97 0.83
N GLU A 84 25.14 4.36 0.88
CA GLU A 84 25.34 2.96 0.53
C GLU A 84 24.75 1.95 1.53
N ASN A 85 24.27 2.39 2.70
CA ASN A 85 23.64 1.54 3.71
C ASN A 85 22.13 1.40 3.48
N ALA A 86 21.58 2.08 2.46
CA ALA A 86 20.20 1.93 2.06
C ALA A 86 19.84 0.45 1.84
N ALA A 87 18.82 -0.04 2.54
CA ALA A 87 18.55 -1.47 2.63
C ALA A 87 17.07 -1.81 2.57
N LEU A 88 16.79 -3.07 2.27
CA LEU A 88 15.52 -3.74 2.45
C LEU A 88 15.69 -4.82 3.53
N TRP A 89 14.79 -4.83 4.49
CA TRP A 89 14.71 -5.81 5.57
C TRP A 89 13.59 -6.80 5.33
N SER A 90 13.84 -8.08 5.62
CA SER A 90 12.85 -9.13 5.80
C SER A 90 12.80 -9.51 7.28
N ILE A 91 11.60 -9.44 7.87
CA ILE A 91 11.36 -9.57 9.31
C ILE A 91 10.20 -10.54 9.50
N GLY A 92 10.44 -11.64 10.19
CA GLY A 92 9.40 -12.59 10.56
C GLY A 92 8.38 -11.92 11.49
N PHE A 93 7.09 -12.15 11.24
CA PHE A 93 5.99 -11.60 12.01
C PHE A 93 5.06 -12.69 12.47
N ASP A 94 4.95 -12.84 13.80
CA ASP A 94 3.97 -13.72 14.41
C ASP A 94 2.58 -13.05 14.34
N THR A 95 1.72 -13.57 13.50
CA THR A 95 0.39 -12.98 13.25
C THR A 95 -0.57 -13.10 14.44
N GLU A 96 -0.32 -14.01 15.38
CA GLU A 96 -1.12 -14.15 16.60
C GLU A 96 -0.60 -13.26 17.72
N LEU A 97 0.70 -13.33 18.01
CA LEU A 97 1.34 -12.59 19.09
C LEU A 97 1.71 -11.15 18.69
N GLY A 98 1.86 -10.86 17.38
CA GLY A 98 2.31 -9.58 16.87
C GLY A 98 3.81 -9.29 17.11
N LYS A 99 4.62 -10.35 17.35
CA LYS A 99 6.05 -10.25 17.62
C LYS A 99 6.86 -10.25 16.32
N MET A 100 7.98 -9.55 16.34
CA MET A 100 8.87 -9.38 15.21
C MET A 100 10.24 -10.01 15.48
N THR A 101 10.76 -10.75 14.49
CA THR A 101 12.09 -11.39 14.54
C THR A 101 12.85 -11.14 13.24
N PRO A 102 14.16 -10.81 13.27
CA PRO A 102 14.90 -10.57 12.04
C PRO A 102 15.08 -11.87 11.24
N LEU A 103 14.84 -11.83 9.92
CA LEU A 103 15.25 -12.89 9.00
C LEU A 103 16.58 -12.50 8.33
N ASN A 104 16.56 -11.48 7.48
CA ASN A 104 17.77 -10.93 6.88
C ASN A 104 17.53 -9.52 6.32
N ASN A 105 18.58 -8.92 5.76
CA ASN A 105 18.48 -7.70 4.97
C ASN A 105 19.38 -7.77 3.73
N ARG A 106 19.12 -6.88 2.76
CA ARG A 106 19.93 -6.69 1.55
C ARG A 106 20.05 -5.21 1.23
N LEU A 107 21.22 -4.80 0.74
CA LEU A 107 21.40 -3.44 0.23
C LEU A 107 20.58 -3.24 -1.05
N THR A 108 19.85 -2.12 -1.13
CA THR A 108 19.00 -1.81 -2.30
C THR A 108 19.82 -1.43 -3.53
N LYS A 109 21.08 -1.02 -3.35
CA LYS A 109 21.92 -0.45 -4.41
C LYS A 109 21.31 0.79 -5.07
N GLY A 110 20.31 1.36 -4.41
CA GLY A 110 19.66 2.64 -4.71
C GLY A 110 19.44 3.40 -3.40
N LYS A 111 19.48 4.73 -3.44
CA LYS A 111 19.39 5.62 -2.28
C LYS A 111 17.95 6.02 -1.99
N ASP A 112 17.66 6.25 -0.71
CA ASP A 112 16.32 6.62 -0.20
C ASP A 112 15.22 5.67 -0.72
N PRO A 113 15.29 4.34 -0.41
CA PRO A 113 14.19 3.44 -0.71
C PRO A 113 12.96 3.87 0.10
N CYS A 114 11.91 4.34 -0.58
CA CYS A 114 10.74 4.98 0.04
C CYS A 114 9.43 4.22 -0.18
N TYR A 115 9.46 3.11 -0.91
CA TYR A 115 8.33 2.23 -1.16
C TYR A 115 8.79 0.78 -1.28
N VAL A 116 7.96 -0.16 -0.82
CA VAL A 116 8.18 -1.60 -0.96
C VAL A 116 6.88 -2.31 -1.26
N SER A 117 6.91 -3.29 -2.17
CA SER A 117 5.79 -4.17 -2.49
C SER A 117 6.27 -5.60 -2.71
N THR A 118 5.35 -6.57 -2.62
CA THR A 118 5.62 -7.99 -2.87
C THR A 118 4.45 -8.70 -3.55
N ASN A 119 4.76 -9.71 -4.36
CA ASN A 119 3.77 -10.65 -4.91
C ASN A 119 3.96 -12.07 -4.37
N GLY A 120 4.80 -12.25 -3.34
CA GLY A 120 5.12 -13.55 -2.75
C GLY A 120 6.33 -14.26 -3.39
N ASN A 121 6.74 -13.90 -4.61
CA ASN A 121 7.96 -14.43 -5.26
C ASN A 121 9.07 -13.38 -5.33
N LEU A 122 8.69 -12.12 -5.43
CA LEU A 122 9.58 -10.96 -5.52
C LEU A 122 9.21 -9.91 -4.50
N VAL A 123 10.22 -9.17 -4.04
CA VAL A 123 10.05 -7.87 -3.37
C VAL A 123 10.69 -6.79 -4.22
N LEU A 124 9.99 -5.67 -4.37
CA LEU A 124 10.45 -4.48 -5.09
C LEU A 124 10.68 -3.35 -4.11
N THR A 125 11.70 -2.52 -4.36
CA THR A 125 11.82 -1.21 -3.72
C THR A 125 11.87 -0.11 -4.76
N ALA A 126 11.16 1.00 -4.51
CA ALA A 126 11.37 2.24 -5.26
C ALA A 126 12.37 3.09 -4.48
N ASN A 127 13.47 3.48 -5.11
CA ASN A 127 14.58 4.23 -4.51
C ASN A 127 14.53 5.67 -5.03
N TYR A 128 14.08 6.59 -4.19
CA TYR A 128 13.74 7.95 -4.60
C TYR A 128 14.96 8.72 -5.14
N SER A 129 16.01 8.84 -4.34
CA SER A 129 17.16 9.71 -4.67
C SER A 129 18.10 9.13 -5.73
N SER A 130 18.01 7.86 -6.06
CA SER A 130 18.72 7.28 -7.20
C SER A 130 17.82 7.04 -8.41
N GLY A 131 16.52 7.32 -8.30
CA GLY A 131 15.57 7.16 -9.40
C GLY A 131 15.52 5.74 -9.94
N SER A 132 15.55 4.75 -9.06
CA SER A 132 15.66 3.34 -9.46
C SER A 132 14.64 2.44 -8.78
N MET A 133 14.45 1.25 -9.33
CA MET A 133 13.67 0.16 -8.74
C MET A 133 14.56 -1.07 -8.59
N SER A 134 14.67 -1.59 -7.37
CA SER A 134 15.41 -2.81 -7.06
C SER A 134 14.47 -4.01 -6.98
N VAL A 135 14.94 -5.18 -7.44
CA VAL A 135 14.16 -6.43 -7.49
C VAL A 135 14.90 -7.52 -6.72
N PHE A 136 14.22 -8.11 -5.74
CA PHE A 136 14.76 -9.17 -4.89
C PHE A 136 13.87 -10.41 -4.97
N PRO A 137 14.38 -11.56 -5.43
CA PRO A 137 13.69 -12.83 -5.27
C PRO A 137 13.63 -13.23 -3.79
N LEU A 138 12.65 -14.06 -3.46
CA LEU A 138 12.45 -14.59 -2.12
C LEU A 138 12.89 -16.05 -2.01
N ASN A 139 13.31 -16.45 -0.81
CA ASN A 139 13.40 -17.84 -0.40
C ASN A 139 12.04 -18.30 0.15
N ASP A 140 11.86 -19.63 0.34
CA ASP A 140 10.61 -20.22 0.82
C ASP A 140 10.21 -19.75 2.24
N ASP A 141 11.18 -19.32 3.04
CA ASP A 141 10.96 -18.77 4.38
C ASP A 141 10.65 -17.25 4.36
N GLY A 142 10.54 -16.64 3.19
CA GLY A 142 10.31 -15.22 3.00
C GLY A 142 11.55 -14.34 3.20
N SER A 143 12.73 -14.92 3.44
CA SER A 143 13.98 -14.14 3.46
C SER A 143 14.41 -13.71 2.05
N LEU A 144 15.15 -12.61 1.96
CA LEU A 144 15.57 -11.99 0.71
C LEU A 144 16.77 -12.72 0.09
N GLN A 145 16.67 -13.08 -1.18
CA GLN A 145 17.82 -13.45 -1.99
C GLN A 145 18.66 -12.20 -2.35
N PRO A 146 19.87 -12.33 -2.90
CA PRO A 146 20.62 -11.20 -3.42
C PRO A 146 19.84 -10.40 -4.47
N LEU A 147 20.11 -9.09 -4.58
CA LEU A 147 19.56 -8.23 -5.63
C LEU A 147 19.74 -8.88 -7.00
N SER A 148 18.62 -9.08 -7.72
CA SER A 148 18.64 -9.74 -9.03
C SER A 148 18.61 -8.74 -10.19
N GLN A 149 17.89 -7.62 -10.05
CA GLN A 149 17.75 -6.61 -11.08
C GLN A 149 17.66 -5.21 -10.48
N LEU A 150 18.14 -4.22 -11.24
CA LEU A 150 18.03 -2.79 -10.94
C LEU A 150 17.59 -2.07 -12.22
N PHE A 151 16.48 -1.35 -12.16
CA PHE A 151 15.95 -0.55 -13.26
C PHE A 151 16.02 0.94 -12.91
N SER A 152 16.23 1.80 -13.90
CA SER A 152 16.32 3.25 -13.72
C SER A 152 15.14 3.96 -14.37
N GLY A 153 14.66 5.04 -13.77
CA GLY A 153 13.71 5.98 -14.35
C GLY A 153 14.40 7.06 -15.20
N SER A 154 13.66 8.12 -15.53
CA SER A 154 14.16 9.24 -16.31
C SER A 154 15.20 10.04 -15.52
N GLU A 155 16.33 10.35 -16.14
CA GLU A 155 17.43 11.09 -15.50
C GLU A 155 17.08 12.56 -15.23
N LYS A 156 16.26 13.18 -16.08
CA LYS A 156 15.92 14.61 -16.00
C LYS A 156 14.51 14.88 -16.52
N GLY A 157 13.80 15.78 -15.83
CA GLY A 157 12.47 16.24 -16.18
C GLY A 157 12.40 17.76 -16.37
N VAL A 158 11.18 18.28 -16.46
CA VAL A 158 10.92 19.68 -16.83
C VAL A 158 10.79 20.63 -15.64
N ASP A 159 10.61 20.14 -14.43
CA ASP A 159 10.59 20.98 -13.22
C ASP A 159 12.02 21.27 -12.77
N SER A 160 12.37 22.58 -12.77
CA SER A 160 13.74 23.02 -12.47
C SER A 160 14.16 22.88 -11.01
N GLN A 161 13.24 22.57 -10.11
CA GLN A 161 13.51 22.44 -8.67
C GLN A 161 13.54 20.99 -8.19
N ARG A 162 12.65 20.14 -8.76
CA ARG A 162 12.40 18.81 -8.21
C ARG A 162 12.57 17.66 -9.22
N GLN A 163 12.88 17.95 -10.49
CA GLN A 163 13.06 16.94 -11.54
C GLN A 163 14.38 17.11 -12.29
N GLN A 164 15.42 17.62 -11.61
CA GLN A 164 16.76 17.75 -12.21
C GLN A 164 17.62 16.50 -11.99
N GLU A 165 17.16 15.58 -11.15
CA GLU A 165 17.75 14.28 -10.87
C GLU A 165 16.68 13.20 -11.01
N ALA A 166 17.09 11.96 -11.19
CA ALA A 166 16.20 10.82 -11.31
C ALA A 166 15.48 10.53 -9.98
N HIS A 167 14.16 10.32 -10.03
CA HIS A 167 13.35 9.92 -8.88
C HIS A 167 12.28 8.90 -9.29
N VAL A 168 12.23 7.77 -8.58
CA VAL A 168 11.15 6.76 -8.65
C VAL A 168 10.57 6.63 -7.25
N HIS A 169 9.24 6.81 -7.10
CA HIS A 169 8.64 6.90 -5.78
C HIS A 169 7.77 5.70 -5.37
N CYS A 170 7.20 4.99 -6.32
CA CYS A 170 6.34 3.84 -6.09
C CYS A 170 6.57 2.80 -7.18
N ALA A 171 6.60 1.52 -6.81
CA ALA A 171 6.59 0.40 -7.73
C ALA A 171 5.71 -0.70 -7.13
N ASP A 172 4.71 -1.15 -7.86
CA ASP A 172 3.77 -2.16 -7.39
C ASP A 172 3.35 -3.12 -8.50
N PHE A 173 2.99 -4.33 -8.09
CA PHE A 173 2.55 -5.38 -9.00
C PHE A 173 1.17 -5.06 -9.59
N THR A 174 0.99 -5.40 -10.86
CA THR A 174 -0.31 -5.26 -11.51
C THR A 174 -1.26 -6.37 -11.04
N PRO A 175 -2.55 -6.07 -10.79
CA PRO A 175 -3.48 -7.04 -10.21
C PRO A 175 -3.83 -8.20 -11.13
N ASP A 176 -3.49 -8.12 -12.42
CA ASP A 176 -3.61 -9.22 -13.38
C ASP A 176 -2.41 -10.18 -13.37
N GLY A 177 -1.41 -9.92 -12.50
CA GLY A 177 -0.19 -10.73 -12.42
C GLY A 177 0.76 -10.62 -13.61
N GLU A 178 0.50 -9.69 -14.55
CA GLU A 178 1.25 -9.58 -15.81
C GLU A 178 2.56 -8.77 -15.67
N GLY A 179 2.74 -8.06 -14.56
CA GLY A 179 3.96 -7.25 -14.35
C GLY A 179 3.89 -6.26 -13.22
N VAL A 180 4.58 -5.13 -13.42
CA VAL A 180 4.77 -4.06 -12.45
C VAL A 180 4.51 -2.73 -13.13
N LEU A 181 3.89 -1.79 -12.38
CA LEU A 181 3.89 -0.35 -12.69
C LEU A 181 4.80 0.36 -11.71
N ALA A 182 5.53 1.38 -12.18
CA ALA A 182 6.30 2.29 -11.34
C ALA A 182 6.02 3.75 -11.70
N THR A 183 6.05 4.63 -10.69
CA THR A 183 5.94 6.07 -10.91
C THR A 183 7.33 6.64 -11.19
N ASP A 184 7.52 7.13 -12.41
CA ASP A 184 8.68 7.95 -12.77
C ASP A 184 8.35 9.41 -12.44
N PHE A 185 8.71 9.80 -11.22
CA PHE A 185 8.45 11.15 -10.70
C PHE A 185 9.13 12.22 -11.56
N THR A 186 10.34 11.94 -12.01
CA THR A 186 11.13 12.87 -12.83
C THR A 186 10.61 12.98 -14.25
N GLY A 187 10.23 11.85 -14.85
CA GLY A 187 9.71 11.81 -16.22
C GLY A 187 8.22 12.14 -16.35
N ASP A 188 7.51 12.46 -15.23
CA ASP A 188 6.04 12.64 -15.22
C ASP A 188 5.32 11.46 -15.89
N ALA A 189 5.72 10.22 -15.56
CA ALA A 189 5.26 9.04 -16.28
C ALA A 189 4.93 7.85 -15.38
N LEU A 190 4.19 6.89 -15.95
CA LEU A 190 4.12 5.53 -15.43
C LEU A 190 4.94 4.62 -16.36
N LEU A 191 5.86 3.88 -15.75
CA LEU A 191 6.68 2.86 -16.40
C LEU A 191 6.07 1.49 -16.15
N ARG A 192 6.16 0.61 -17.14
CA ARG A 192 5.73 -0.78 -17.04
C ARG A 192 6.90 -1.72 -17.19
N TYR A 193 6.87 -2.78 -16.39
CA TYR A 193 7.76 -3.93 -16.50
C TYR A 193 6.89 -5.18 -16.61
N ALA A 194 7.26 -6.10 -17.48
CA ALA A 194 6.54 -7.36 -17.72
C ALA A 194 7.37 -8.53 -17.19
N PHE A 195 6.71 -9.55 -16.68
CA PHE A 195 7.38 -10.79 -16.29
C PHE A 195 7.99 -11.49 -17.51
N VAL A 196 9.22 -11.96 -17.36
CA VAL A 196 9.88 -12.92 -18.25
C VAL A 196 9.67 -14.33 -17.71
N ASN A 197 9.72 -14.45 -16.38
CA ASN A 197 9.38 -15.62 -15.57
C ASN A 197 9.04 -15.14 -14.17
N GLU A 198 8.77 -16.04 -13.23
CA GLU A 198 8.31 -15.74 -11.87
C GLU A 198 9.24 -14.81 -11.07
N THR A 199 10.54 -14.78 -11.39
CA THR A 199 11.56 -14.03 -10.65
C THR A 199 12.30 -12.99 -11.48
N LYS A 200 11.92 -12.78 -12.76
CA LYS A 200 12.61 -11.86 -13.66
C LYS A 200 11.65 -10.97 -14.43
N LEU A 201 11.94 -9.68 -14.40
CA LEU A 201 11.23 -8.65 -15.15
C LEU A 201 12.02 -8.20 -16.39
N ARG A 202 11.33 -7.69 -17.38
CA ARG A 202 11.89 -6.90 -18.49
C ARG A 202 11.17 -5.55 -18.56
N GLU A 203 11.89 -4.51 -18.87
CA GLU A 203 11.30 -3.22 -19.12
C GLU A 203 10.44 -3.22 -20.39
N VAL A 204 9.25 -2.64 -20.29
CA VAL A 204 8.36 -2.35 -21.42
C VAL A 204 8.49 -0.88 -21.80
N GLY A 205 8.77 -0.02 -20.84
CA GLY A 205 8.90 1.40 -20.98
C GLY A 205 7.67 2.17 -20.51
N LYS A 206 7.55 3.41 -20.96
CA LYS A 206 6.51 4.34 -20.58
C LYS A 206 5.14 3.92 -21.16
N VAL A 207 4.14 3.76 -20.28
CA VAL A 207 2.76 3.39 -20.64
C VAL A 207 1.73 4.50 -20.41
N ALA A 208 2.10 5.53 -19.64
CA ALA A 208 1.30 6.75 -19.50
C ALA A 208 2.22 7.95 -19.30
N GLN A 209 1.90 9.07 -19.95
CA GLN A 209 2.48 10.40 -19.71
C GLN A 209 1.47 11.22 -18.92
N LEU A 210 1.90 11.75 -17.77
CA LEU A 210 1.12 12.68 -16.97
C LEU A 210 1.38 14.13 -17.44
N THR A 211 0.62 15.05 -16.89
CA THR A 211 0.82 16.48 -17.13
C THR A 211 2.25 16.88 -16.69
N PRO A 212 3.00 17.65 -17.50
CA PRO A 212 4.35 18.08 -17.15
C PRO A 212 4.42 18.77 -15.78
N LYS A 213 5.46 18.49 -15.01
CA LYS A 213 5.69 18.96 -13.62
C LYS A 213 4.69 18.39 -12.60
N SER A 214 4.08 17.24 -12.89
CA SER A 214 3.14 16.60 -11.95
C SER A 214 3.85 15.83 -10.85
N GLY A 215 4.96 15.16 -11.13
CA GLY A 215 5.69 14.32 -10.19
C GLY A 215 4.82 13.20 -9.60
N PRO A 216 4.46 12.16 -10.37
CA PRO A 216 3.63 11.06 -9.88
C PRO A 216 4.32 10.36 -8.70
N ARG A 217 3.55 10.14 -7.63
CA ARG A 217 4.09 9.66 -6.35
C ARG A 217 3.59 8.27 -5.99
N HIS A 218 2.33 8.14 -5.64
CA HIS A 218 1.69 6.88 -5.32
C HIS A 218 0.50 6.62 -6.27
N PHE A 219 0.15 5.36 -6.41
CA PHE A 219 -1.07 4.95 -7.12
C PHE A 219 -1.76 3.80 -6.39
N VAL A 220 -3.04 3.59 -6.73
CA VAL A 220 -3.82 2.46 -6.25
C VAL A 220 -4.72 1.95 -7.37
N PHE A 221 -4.87 0.63 -7.46
CA PHE A 221 -5.85 -0.01 -8.35
C PHE A 221 -7.23 -0.04 -7.71
N SER A 222 -8.28 0.03 -8.54
CA SER A 222 -9.64 -0.29 -8.08
C SER A 222 -9.72 -1.78 -7.70
N PRO A 223 -10.61 -2.18 -6.76
CA PRO A 223 -10.75 -3.58 -6.34
C PRO A 223 -11.09 -4.55 -7.49
N ASP A 224 -11.74 -4.05 -8.54
CA ASP A 224 -12.06 -4.81 -9.77
C ASP A 224 -10.95 -4.74 -10.84
N SER A 225 -9.80 -4.16 -10.50
CA SER A 225 -8.60 -4.05 -11.33
C SER A 225 -8.78 -3.25 -12.65
N ARG A 226 -9.91 -2.55 -12.85
CA ARG A 226 -10.21 -1.83 -14.09
C ARG A 226 -9.68 -0.41 -14.14
N PHE A 227 -9.35 0.18 -13.00
CA PHE A 227 -8.94 1.57 -12.90
C PHE A 227 -7.69 1.73 -12.03
N VAL A 228 -6.91 2.76 -12.36
CA VAL A 228 -5.73 3.19 -11.59
C VAL A 228 -5.90 4.66 -11.23
N TYR A 229 -5.68 4.99 -9.97
CA TYR A 229 -5.72 6.35 -9.43
C TYR A 229 -4.30 6.75 -9.02
N VAL A 230 -3.76 7.78 -9.64
CA VAL A 230 -2.37 8.22 -9.45
C VAL A 230 -2.37 9.58 -8.76
N MET A 231 -1.78 9.65 -7.57
CA MET A 231 -1.52 10.92 -6.88
C MET A 231 -0.17 11.48 -7.30
N SER A 232 -0.17 12.73 -7.72
CA SER A 232 1.01 13.48 -8.13
C SER A 232 1.42 14.49 -7.05
N GLU A 233 2.69 14.42 -6.61
CA GLU A 233 3.19 15.25 -5.51
C GLU A 233 3.26 16.73 -5.88
N LEU A 234 3.82 17.05 -7.06
CA LEU A 234 4.14 18.42 -7.42
C LEU A 234 2.92 19.19 -7.91
N SER A 235 2.05 18.57 -8.68
CA SER A 235 0.82 19.22 -9.16
C SER A 235 -0.31 19.18 -8.14
N GLY A 236 -0.24 18.31 -7.13
CA GLY A 236 -1.34 18.05 -6.20
C GLY A 236 -2.57 17.43 -6.88
N ALA A 237 -2.40 16.84 -8.06
CA ALA A 237 -3.50 16.29 -8.84
C ALA A 237 -3.64 14.77 -8.62
N VAL A 238 -4.88 14.28 -8.72
CA VAL A 238 -5.18 12.86 -8.88
C VAL A 238 -5.62 12.59 -10.33
N SER A 239 -4.92 11.66 -11.00
CA SER A 239 -5.21 11.23 -12.36
C SER A 239 -5.87 9.87 -12.36
N VAL A 240 -6.92 9.68 -13.16
CA VAL A 240 -7.65 8.43 -13.32
C VAL A 240 -7.33 7.83 -14.68
N TYR A 241 -6.95 6.55 -14.67
CA TYR A 241 -6.73 5.75 -15.89
C TYR A 241 -7.62 4.52 -15.86
N SER A 242 -8.17 4.12 -17.00
CA SER A 242 -8.62 2.74 -17.16
C SER A 242 -7.41 1.85 -17.43
N TYR A 243 -7.44 0.65 -16.85
CA TYR A 243 -6.41 -0.37 -16.97
C TYR A 243 -6.94 -1.62 -17.65
N TYR A 244 -6.19 -2.14 -18.61
CA TYR A 244 -6.46 -3.44 -19.22
C TYR A 244 -5.16 -4.05 -19.76
N LYS A 245 -4.71 -5.16 -19.18
CA LYS A 245 -3.51 -5.92 -19.59
C LYS A 245 -2.30 -5.03 -19.84
N GLY A 246 -1.98 -4.18 -18.85
CA GLY A 246 -0.85 -3.26 -18.89
C GLY A 246 -1.04 -2.01 -19.76
N LYS A 247 -2.19 -1.85 -20.42
CA LYS A 247 -2.53 -0.63 -21.17
C LYS A 247 -3.28 0.33 -20.28
N LEU A 248 -2.84 1.59 -20.24
CA LEU A 248 -3.47 2.68 -19.52
C LEU A 248 -4.11 3.68 -20.50
N THR A 249 -5.34 4.13 -20.19
CA THR A 249 -6.01 5.19 -20.94
C THR A 249 -6.53 6.23 -19.97
N LYS A 250 -6.05 7.48 -20.07
CA LYS A 250 -6.45 8.59 -19.19
C LYS A 250 -7.95 8.86 -19.33
N LYS A 251 -8.63 8.98 -18.20
CA LYS A 251 -10.06 9.26 -18.09
C LYS A 251 -10.35 10.62 -17.49
N GLN A 252 -9.56 11.02 -16.47
CA GLN A 252 -9.82 12.24 -15.72
C GLN A 252 -8.53 12.72 -15.05
N GLU A 253 -8.46 14.00 -14.73
CA GLU A 253 -7.48 14.58 -13.82
C GLU A 253 -8.17 15.68 -13.01
N LEU A 254 -7.99 15.67 -11.71
CA LEU A 254 -8.55 16.64 -10.76
C LEU A 254 -7.44 17.15 -9.85
N VAL A 255 -7.44 18.44 -9.56
CA VAL A 255 -6.55 19.04 -8.57
C VAL A 255 -7.13 18.76 -7.17
N ALA A 256 -6.47 17.89 -6.39
CA ALA A 256 -6.84 17.58 -5.01
C ALA A 256 -6.31 18.64 -4.05
N ASP A 257 -5.03 19.04 -4.20
CA ASP A 257 -4.43 20.14 -3.43
C ASP A 257 -4.58 21.46 -4.15
N LYS A 258 -5.62 22.22 -3.79
CA LYS A 258 -5.91 23.54 -4.35
C LYS A 258 -5.01 24.65 -3.79
N SER A 259 -4.19 24.36 -2.77
CA SER A 259 -3.26 25.33 -2.16
C SER A 259 -2.00 25.54 -2.98
N GLY A 260 -1.71 24.64 -3.92
CA GLY A 260 -0.49 24.64 -4.71
C GLY A 260 0.77 24.43 -3.86
N ALA A 261 0.66 23.68 -2.78
CA ALA A 261 1.76 23.42 -1.84
C ALA A 261 2.85 22.51 -2.42
N ARG A 262 2.56 21.79 -3.52
CA ARG A 262 3.47 20.79 -4.12
C ARG A 262 3.80 19.65 -3.16
N GLY A 263 2.82 19.23 -2.36
CA GLY A 263 2.93 18.28 -1.26
C GLY A 263 1.96 17.11 -1.32
N GLY A 264 1.48 16.73 -2.50
CA GLY A 264 0.67 15.52 -2.65
C GLY A 264 1.36 14.30 -2.02
N ALA A 265 0.61 13.45 -1.30
CA ALA A 265 1.23 12.39 -0.53
C ALA A 265 0.68 10.99 -0.88
N ASP A 266 -0.39 10.57 -0.29
CA ASP A 266 -0.89 9.20 -0.43
C ASP A 266 -2.28 9.16 -1.05
N VAL A 267 -2.64 8.01 -1.59
CA VAL A 267 -3.95 7.74 -2.20
C VAL A 267 -4.44 6.37 -1.78
N ARG A 268 -5.66 6.29 -1.24
CA ARG A 268 -6.28 5.05 -0.77
C ARG A 268 -7.74 4.94 -1.19
N LEU A 269 -8.16 3.73 -1.53
CA LEU A 269 -9.56 3.39 -1.78
C LEU A 269 -10.16 2.67 -0.58
N THR A 270 -11.46 2.88 -0.33
CA THR A 270 -12.20 1.97 0.55
C THR A 270 -12.20 0.55 -0.02
N PRO A 271 -12.30 -0.51 0.82
CA PRO A 271 -12.31 -1.90 0.36
C PRO A 271 -13.38 -2.20 -0.71
N ASN A 272 -14.52 -1.51 -0.64
CA ASN A 272 -15.61 -1.62 -1.62
C ASN A 272 -15.44 -0.74 -2.86
N GLY A 273 -14.34 0.00 -2.98
CA GLY A 273 -14.02 0.88 -4.11
C GLY A 273 -14.90 2.12 -4.27
N LYS A 274 -15.78 2.44 -3.31
CA LYS A 274 -16.75 3.53 -3.45
C LYS A 274 -16.22 4.93 -3.15
N PHE A 275 -15.14 5.02 -2.37
CA PHE A 275 -14.53 6.30 -2.00
C PHE A 275 -13.01 6.24 -2.12
N LEU A 276 -12.43 7.35 -2.59
CA LEU A 276 -11.00 7.57 -2.70
C LEU A 276 -10.61 8.73 -1.77
N TYR A 277 -9.53 8.53 -1.03
CA TYR A 277 -8.93 9.51 -0.13
C TYR A 277 -7.55 9.87 -0.64
N VAL A 278 -7.26 11.17 -0.71
CA VAL A 278 -6.00 11.70 -1.22
C VAL A 278 -5.45 12.67 -0.18
N SER A 279 -4.29 12.38 0.41
CA SER A 279 -3.66 13.29 1.36
C SER A 279 -2.70 14.27 0.68
N HIS A 280 -2.61 15.47 1.22
CA HIS A 280 -1.67 16.50 0.80
C HIS A 280 -1.21 17.35 1.99
N ARG A 281 -0.02 17.90 1.88
CA ARG A 281 0.82 18.48 2.96
C ARG A 281 1.40 19.83 2.58
N LEU A 282 2.06 20.47 3.56
CA LEU A 282 2.92 21.65 3.44
C LEU A 282 2.21 23.01 3.54
N LYS A 283 0.94 23.13 3.23
CA LYS A 283 0.18 24.37 3.39
C LYS A 283 -1.22 24.16 3.95
N ASN A 284 -1.94 23.23 3.37
CA ASN A 284 -3.31 22.91 3.74
C ASN A 284 -3.34 21.40 4.02
N ASP A 285 -2.74 21.01 5.12
CA ASP A 285 -2.56 19.61 5.51
C ASP A 285 -3.91 18.95 5.70
N GLY A 286 -4.19 17.91 4.90
CA GLY A 286 -5.50 17.27 4.93
C GLY A 286 -5.72 16.20 3.88
N ILE A 287 -6.96 15.77 3.80
CA ILE A 287 -7.42 14.67 2.97
C ILE A 287 -8.59 15.15 2.12
N THR A 288 -8.40 15.21 0.80
CA THR A 288 -9.50 15.41 -0.16
C THR A 288 -10.23 14.08 -0.38
N ILE A 289 -11.54 14.12 -0.34
CA ILE A 289 -12.43 12.96 -0.37
C ILE A 289 -13.21 12.93 -1.67
N TYR A 290 -13.14 11.82 -2.38
CA TYR A 290 -13.87 11.61 -3.63
C TYR A 290 -14.83 10.42 -3.51
N ARG A 291 -16.01 10.59 -4.11
CA ARG A 291 -16.88 9.47 -4.49
C ARG A 291 -16.38 8.90 -5.81
N VAL A 292 -16.28 7.59 -5.91
CA VAL A 292 -15.92 6.86 -7.11
C VAL A 292 -17.19 6.36 -7.81
N ASN A 293 -17.32 6.65 -9.07
CA ASN A 293 -18.28 5.95 -9.93
C ASN A 293 -17.65 4.60 -10.33
N THR A 294 -18.03 3.52 -9.67
CA THR A 294 -17.44 2.20 -9.85
C THR A 294 -17.66 1.61 -11.25
N THR A 295 -18.59 2.15 -12.06
CA THR A 295 -18.83 1.70 -13.43
C THR A 295 -17.78 2.23 -14.41
N ASN A 296 -17.38 3.52 -14.29
CA ASN A 296 -16.49 4.19 -15.22
C ASN A 296 -15.19 4.73 -14.61
N GLY A 297 -15.01 4.58 -13.28
CA GLY A 297 -13.83 4.99 -12.53
C GLY A 297 -13.75 6.49 -12.19
N LEU A 298 -14.69 7.30 -12.67
CA LEU A 298 -14.60 8.76 -12.50
C LEU A 298 -14.84 9.20 -11.05
N LEU A 299 -14.16 10.26 -10.66
CA LEU A 299 -14.17 10.84 -9.34
C LEU A 299 -15.08 12.07 -9.28
N THR A 300 -15.81 12.23 -8.18
CA THR A 300 -16.52 13.45 -7.79
C THR A 300 -16.08 13.82 -6.38
N GLU A 301 -15.53 15.03 -6.20
CA GLU A 301 -15.15 15.53 -4.88
C GLU A 301 -16.40 15.67 -4.00
N VAL A 302 -16.35 15.15 -2.79
CA VAL A 302 -17.47 15.19 -1.82
C VAL A 302 -17.11 15.86 -0.50
N GLY A 303 -15.83 16.12 -0.26
CA GLY A 303 -15.40 16.81 0.95
C GLY A 303 -13.90 16.91 1.13
N PHE A 304 -13.53 17.57 2.21
CA PHE A 304 -12.16 17.73 2.70
C PHE A 304 -12.15 17.54 4.21
N GLN A 305 -11.11 16.89 4.72
CA GLN A 305 -10.86 16.70 6.15
C GLN A 305 -9.47 17.25 6.49
N GLU A 306 -9.44 18.27 7.36
CA GLU A 306 -8.18 18.75 7.95
C GLU A 306 -7.54 17.65 8.81
N THR A 307 -6.20 17.63 8.80
CA THR A 307 -5.40 16.71 9.61
C THR A 307 -4.39 17.47 10.45
N ASP A 308 -3.68 16.74 11.31
CA ASP A 308 -2.45 17.23 11.91
C ASP A 308 -1.34 17.34 10.86
N SER A 309 -0.18 17.90 11.24
CA SER A 309 0.89 18.28 10.33
C SER A 309 1.48 17.11 9.54
N HIS A 310 1.63 17.30 8.22
CA HIS A 310 2.30 16.40 7.30
C HIS A 310 1.63 15.01 7.19
N PRO A 311 0.37 14.91 6.72
CA PRO A 311 -0.32 13.64 6.47
C PRO A 311 0.36 12.85 5.34
N ARG A 312 1.39 12.04 5.70
CA ARG A 312 2.29 11.36 4.75
C ARG A 312 1.70 10.09 4.18
N SER A 313 0.98 9.33 5.00
CA SER A 313 0.40 8.05 4.58
C SER A 313 -0.99 7.86 5.19
N LEU A 314 -1.84 7.21 4.42
CA LEU A 314 -3.19 6.81 4.79
C LEU A 314 -3.27 5.29 4.78
N ASN A 315 -4.09 4.69 5.66
CA ASN A 315 -4.59 3.34 5.43
C ASN A 315 -5.99 3.19 6.01
N ILE A 316 -6.74 2.25 5.47
CA ILE A 316 -8.13 1.98 5.86
C ILE A 316 -8.19 0.59 6.47
N THR A 317 -8.87 0.46 7.62
CA THR A 317 -9.05 -0.85 8.24
C THR A 317 -9.77 -1.82 7.30
N PRO A 318 -9.47 -3.12 7.33
CA PRO A 318 -10.05 -4.12 6.42
C PRO A 318 -11.58 -4.12 6.39
N ASN A 319 -12.24 -3.82 7.52
CA ASN A 319 -13.72 -3.68 7.58
C ASN A 319 -14.24 -2.36 6.97
N GLY A 320 -13.37 -1.47 6.49
CA GLY A 320 -13.74 -0.20 5.87
C GLY A 320 -14.31 0.87 6.80
N LYS A 321 -14.23 0.70 8.12
CA LYS A 321 -14.85 1.62 9.09
C LYS A 321 -13.97 2.77 9.51
N LEU A 322 -12.65 2.58 9.56
CA LEU A 322 -11.70 3.57 10.02
C LEU A 322 -10.65 3.88 8.95
N LEU A 323 -10.26 5.15 8.87
CA LEU A 323 -9.09 5.62 8.15
C LEU A 323 -8.07 6.10 9.19
N LEU A 324 -6.84 5.61 9.08
CA LEU A 324 -5.70 6.05 9.86
C LEU A 324 -4.80 6.92 9.00
N CYS A 325 -4.42 8.07 9.55
CA CYS A 325 -3.57 9.06 8.89
C CYS A 325 -2.28 9.24 9.68
N ALA A 326 -1.16 8.78 9.12
CA ALA A 326 0.16 9.00 9.70
C ALA A 326 0.64 10.42 9.40
N CYS A 327 0.63 11.28 10.42
CA CYS A 327 1.01 12.68 10.37
C CYS A 327 2.47 12.83 10.82
N LYS A 328 3.41 12.79 9.87
CA LYS A 328 4.86 12.66 10.11
C LYS A 328 5.44 13.74 11.04
N ASP A 329 4.98 14.97 10.93
CA ASP A 329 5.45 16.11 11.71
C ASP A 329 4.41 16.57 12.74
N GLY A 330 3.32 15.81 12.91
CA GLY A 330 2.29 15.97 13.92
C GLY A 330 2.53 15.10 15.17
N LYS A 331 1.46 14.85 15.91
CA LYS A 331 1.50 14.04 17.15
C LYS A 331 1.56 12.53 16.92
N GLY A 332 1.43 12.07 15.65
CA GLY A 332 1.44 10.66 15.31
C GLY A 332 0.34 10.25 14.33
N ILE A 333 -0.45 9.23 14.65
CA ILE A 333 -1.46 8.68 13.76
C ILE A 333 -2.85 9.09 14.24
N GLN A 334 -3.54 9.90 13.44
CA GLN A 334 -4.93 10.27 13.68
C GLN A 334 -5.89 9.19 13.20
N VAL A 335 -6.99 9.00 13.93
CA VAL A 335 -8.02 8.01 13.61
C VAL A 335 -9.33 8.70 13.23
N PHE A 336 -9.81 8.40 12.03
CA PHE A 336 -11.06 8.93 11.49
C PHE A 336 -12.06 7.81 11.25
N LYS A 337 -13.34 8.06 11.57
CA LYS A 337 -14.44 7.17 11.19
C LYS A 337 -14.92 7.51 9.80
N ILE A 338 -15.08 6.50 8.96
CA ILE A 338 -15.61 6.62 7.60
C ILE A 338 -17.15 6.48 7.63
N ASN A 339 -17.86 7.43 7.07
CA ASN A 339 -19.28 7.29 6.78
C ASN A 339 -19.47 6.45 5.50
N ALA A 340 -19.98 5.24 5.62
CA ALA A 340 -20.11 4.29 4.51
C ALA A 340 -21.00 4.76 3.35
N ASN A 341 -21.90 5.73 3.58
CA ASN A 341 -22.81 6.24 2.55
C ASN A 341 -22.27 7.48 1.84
N THR A 342 -21.58 8.36 2.56
CA THR A 342 -21.11 9.65 2.04
C THR A 342 -19.62 9.69 1.77
N GLY A 343 -18.82 8.82 2.42
CA GLY A 343 -17.36 8.83 2.41
C GLY A 343 -16.75 9.87 3.34
N LEU A 344 -17.54 10.76 3.93
CA LEU A 344 -17.03 11.80 4.80
C LEU A 344 -16.39 11.20 6.05
N LEU A 345 -15.32 11.86 6.49
CA LEU A 345 -14.55 11.48 7.67
C LEU A 345 -15.06 12.23 8.91
N THR A 346 -15.04 11.54 10.04
CA THR A 346 -15.25 12.16 11.35
C THR A 346 -14.03 11.86 12.22
N ASN A 347 -13.33 12.89 12.66
CA ASN A 347 -12.22 12.73 13.59
C ASN A 347 -12.74 12.16 14.92
N LEU A 348 -12.21 11.02 15.34
CA LEU A 348 -12.57 10.41 16.63
C LEU A 348 -11.90 11.08 17.83
N ASN A 349 -11.07 12.12 17.60
CA ASN A 349 -10.22 12.75 18.61
C ASN A 349 -9.29 11.74 19.30
N LYS A 350 -8.92 10.70 18.55
CA LYS A 350 -7.93 9.69 18.95
C LYS A 350 -6.68 9.88 18.12
N THR A 351 -5.55 9.96 18.81
CA THR A 351 -4.22 9.98 18.20
C THR A 351 -3.39 8.89 18.85
N ILE A 352 -2.80 8.04 18.02
CA ILE A 352 -1.79 7.08 18.48
C ILE A 352 -0.48 7.85 18.49
N GLU A 353 -0.06 8.26 19.70
CA GLU A 353 1.13 9.10 19.88
C GLU A 353 2.38 8.36 19.41
N MET A 354 3.05 8.94 18.42
CA MET A 354 4.25 8.38 17.81
C MET A 354 4.98 9.45 17.01
N ASP A 355 6.26 9.59 17.26
CA ASP A 355 7.09 10.52 16.52
C ASP A 355 7.41 9.98 15.11
N LYS A 356 7.29 10.84 14.10
CA LYS A 356 7.66 10.55 12.70
C LYS A 356 6.99 9.32 12.08
N ALA A 357 5.73 9.02 12.42
CA ALA A 357 4.96 7.96 11.78
C ALA A 357 4.79 8.23 10.26
N THR A 358 5.06 7.23 9.41
CA THR A 358 5.10 7.41 7.95
C THR A 358 4.38 6.34 7.16
N CYS A 359 4.11 5.18 7.73
CA CYS A 359 3.43 4.07 7.08
C CYS A 359 2.61 3.28 8.09
N VAL A 360 1.41 2.88 7.71
CA VAL A 360 0.53 2.01 8.51
C VAL A 360 0.09 0.85 7.65
N GLN A 361 0.21 -0.38 8.17
CA GLN A 361 -0.32 -1.60 7.53
C GLN A 361 -1.13 -2.42 8.52
N PHE A 362 -2.03 -3.27 8.01
CA PHE A 362 -2.89 -4.13 8.83
C PHE A 362 -2.73 -5.59 8.47
N TYR A 363 -2.91 -6.49 9.47
CA TYR A 363 -3.06 -7.91 9.27
C TYR A 363 -4.27 -8.44 10.10
N PRO A 364 -5.18 -9.23 9.52
CA PRO A 364 -5.21 -9.52 8.08
C PRO A 364 -5.36 -8.23 7.26
N SER A 365 -4.78 -8.23 6.06
CA SER A 365 -4.98 -7.17 5.09
C SER A 365 -6.37 -7.28 4.45
N ILE A 366 -6.73 -6.32 3.62
CA ILE A 366 -7.95 -6.41 2.78
C ILE A 366 -7.73 -7.58 1.81
N GLU A 367 -8.62 -8.60 1.86
CA GLU A 367 -8.64 -9.62 0.84
C GLU A 367 -9.00 -8.98 -0.50
N VAL A 368 -8.09 -9.03 -1.46
CA VAL A 368 -8.41 -8.73 -2.86
C VAL A 368 -9.18 -9.95 -3.38
N PRO A 369 -10.42 -9.80 -3.87
CA PRO A 369 -11.16 -10.92 -4.41
C PRO A 369 -10.34 -11.61 -5.51
N ASP A 370 -10.25 -12.93 -5.46
CA ASP A 370 -9.64 -13.72 -6.54
C ASP A 370 -10.39 -13.43 -7.85
N THR A 371 -9.73 -12.74 -8.77
CA THR A 371 -10.31 -12.40 -10.07
C THR A 371 -10.31 -13.58 -11.05
N GLY A 372 -10.02 -14.80 -10.56
CA GLY A 372 -10.10 -16.03 -11.38
C GLY A 372 -8.96 -16.21 -12.39
N THR A 373 -7.90 -15.40 -12.32
CA THR A 373 -6.76 -15.49 -13.24
C THR A 373 -5.66 -16.46 -12.80
N GLY A 374 -5.86 -17.19 -11.70
CA GLY A 374 -5.09 -18.42 -11.39
C GLY A 374 -3.64 -18.23 -10.93
N MET A 375 -3.16 -17.01 -10.63
CA MET A 375 -1.77 -16.77 -10.20
C MET A 375 -1.59 -16.53 -8.69
N PHE A 376 -2.66 -16.37 -7.93
CA PHE A 376 -2.59 -16.28 -6.47
C PHE A 376 -3.23 -17.52 -5.85
N LYS A 377 -2.47 -18.61 -5.71
CA LYS A 377 -2.87 -19.71 -4.85
C LYS A 377 -2.77 -19.27 -3.41
N VAL A 378 -3.90 -19.03 -2.76
CA VAL A 378 -4.00 -19.06 -1.31
C VAL A 378 -3.63 -20.49 -0.90
N ILE A 379 -2.48 -20.66 -0.27
CA ILE A 379 -2.10 -21.94 0.33
C ILE A 379 -2.92 -22.05 1.63
N GLU A 380 -4.10 -22.68 1.55
CA GLU A 380 -4.74 -23.24 2.74
C GLU A 380 -3.82 -24.33 3.31
N LYS A 381 -3.01 -23.97 4.29
CA LYS A 381 -2.39 -24.98 5.16
C LYS A 381 -3.48 -25.56 6.04
N THR A 382 -4.01 -26.69 5.66
CA THR A 382 -4.74 -27.59 6.56
C THR A 382 -3.78 -27.96 7.68
N ILE A 383 -4.05 -27.49 8.90
CA ILE A 383 -3.36 -27.95 10.10
C ILE A 383 -3.91 -29.34 10.37
N GLU A 384 -3.18 -30.39 9.97
CA GLU A 384 -3.38 -31.74 10.48
C GLU A 384 -2.97 -31.76 11.96
N VAL A 385 -3.95 -31.79 12.83
CA VAL A 385 -3.73 -32.15 14.24
C VAL A 385 -3.50 -33.64 14.26
N ALA A 386 -2.27 -34.02 14.48
CA ALA A 386 -1.91 -35.45 14.72
C ALA A 386 -2.54 -35.92 16.03
N PRO A 387 -2.90 -37.24 16.12
CA PRO A 387 -3.66 -37.83 17.22
C PRO A 387 -2.94 -37.86 18.56
#